data_7c0fd287885c20f10e7d66ca6cd0724a
#
_entry.id   7c0fd287885c20f10e7d66ca6cd0724a
#
_cell.length_a   1.000
_cell.length_b   1.000
_cell.length_c   1.000
_cell.angle_alpha   90.00
_cell.angle_beta   90.00
_cell.angle_gamma   90.00
#
_symmetry.space_group_name_H-M   'P 1'
#
loop_
_entity.id
_entity.type
_entity.pdbx_description
1 polymer ?
#
loop_
_entity_poly.entity_id
_entity_poly.type
_entity_poly.pdbx_seq_one_letter_code
_entity_poly.pdbx_strand_id
1 'polypeptide(L)'
;MKKIIGLILAISLFGVLLVGCTGGKDTGGKVVDLNEIHKAVKDQLGEDYTSDRELLIEELEPMVGVDKSDIETYIAEAPMISVGVDTFIAIKAKEGKADAVEQGLQNHKKFLMEESMQYPMNIAKVNASKVIRHGDYVFFVMLGAYDDRDDATEEERLEFAQAETKKVEETINGFFK
;
A
#
# COMPACT_ATOMS: atom_id res chain seq x y z
N MET A 1 -20.83 6.25 83.55
CA MET A 1 -19.80 5.17 83.40
C MET A 1 -19.80 4.74 81.94
N LYS A 2 -18.60 4.67 81.41
CA LYS A 2 -18.20 4.00 80.14
C LYS A 2 -18.60 4.69 78.82
N LYS A 3 -17.72 5.47 78.33
CA LYS A 3 -16.92 5.56 77.14
C LYS A 3 -17.32 4.57 76.05
N ILE A 4 -17.77 5.08 74.89
CA ILE A 4 -17.68 4.36 73.63
C ILE A 4 -17.10 5.33 72.58
N ILE A 5 -15.99 4.93 72.09
CA ILE A 5 -15.13 5.59 71.06
C ILE A 5 -15.80 5.40 69.70
N GLY A 6 -16.07 6.52 69.05
CA GLY A 6 -16.54 6.52 67.66
C GLY A 6 -15.42 6.28 66.71
N LEU A 7 -15.52 5.20 65.93
CA LEU A 7 -14.63 4.91 64.80
C LEU A 7 -15.18 5.55 63.50
N ILE A 8 -14.55 6.62 63.07
CA ILE A 8 -14.88 7.27 61.79
C ILE A 8 -14.25 6.41 60.69
N LEU A 9 -15.09 5.73 59.94
CA LEU A 9 -14.68 5.01 58.72
C LEU A 9 -14.79 5.97 57.52
N ALA A 10 -13.65 6.47 57.09
CA ALA A 10 -13.56 7.24 55.86
C ALA A 10 -13.67 6.29 54.65
N ILE A 11 -14.83 6.31 54.02
CA ILE A 11 -15.04 5.61 52.75
C ILE A 11 -14.49 6.51 51.64
N SER A 12 -13.29 6.23 51.20
CA SER A 12 -12.71 6.80 49.97
C SER A 12 -13.44 6.20 48.77
N LEU A 13 -14.32 6.98 48.15
CA LEU A 13 -14.89 6.66 46.84
C LEU A 13 -13.77 6.74 45.79
N PHE A 14 -13.22 5.61 45.43
CA PHE A 14 -12.37 5.47 44.24
C PHE A 14 -13.30 5.47 43.03
N GLY A 15 -13.45 6.66 42.42
CA GLY A 15 -14.10 6.82 41.16
C GLY A 15 -13.27 6.13 40.07
N VAL A 16 -13.65 4.91 39.69
CA VAL A 16 -13.13 4.24 38.52
C VAL A 16 -13.74 4.94 37.31
N LEU A 17 -12.96 5.85 36.70
CA LEU A 17 -13.23 6.34 35.36
C LEU A 17 -13.01 5.16 34.42
N LEU A 18 -14.09 4.49 34.06
CA LEU A 18 -14.13 3.64 32.89
C LEU A 18 -13.97 4.53 31.66
N VAL A 19 -12.72 4.77 31.29
CA VAL A 19 -12.40 5.21 29.93
C VAL A 19 -12.79 4.05 29.04
N GLY A 20 -13.96 4.17 28.43
CA GLY A 20 -14.38 3.26 27.35
C GLY A 20 -13.41 3.40 26.20
N CYS A 21 -12.45 2.50 26.08
CA CYS A 21 -11.76 2.25 24.84
C CYS A 21 -12.79 1.69 23.87
N THR A 22 -13.41 2.56 23.07
CA THR A 22 -13.99 2.15 21.80
C THR A 22 -12.83 1.64 20.98
N GLY A 23 -12.86 0.33 20.67
CA GLY A 23 -11.80 -0.37 19.98
C GLY A 23 -11.62 0.10 18.54
N GLY A 24 -10.90 1.20 18.39
CA GLY A 24 -10.07 1.41 17.20
C GLY A 24 -8.82 0.56 17.44
N LYS A 25 -8.52 -0.36 16.58
CA LYS A 25 -7.19 -0.96 16.54
C LYS A 25 -6.21 0.16 16.22
N ASP A 26 -5.59 0.70 17.25
CA ASP A 26 -4.39 1.53 17.14
C ASP A 26 -3.31 0.63 16.53
N THR A 27 -3.26 0.59 15.21
CA THR A 27 -2.07 0.14 14.52
C THR A 27 -1.10 1.31 14.57
N GLY A 28 -0.44 1.48 15.71
CA GLY A 28 0.72 2.36 15.85
C GLY A 28 1.81 1.90 14.88
N GLY A 29 1.55 2.06 13.59
CA GLY A 29 2.45 1.69 12.51
C GLY A 29 3.67 2.61 12.54
N LYS A 30 4.84 2.04 12.35
CA LYS A 30 6.08 2.76 12.12
C LYS A 30 5.83 3.83 11.05
N VAL A 31 6.12 5.08 11.37
CA VAL A 31 6.04 6.16 10.38
C VAL A 31 7.21 5.95 9.41
N VAL A 32 6.89 5.72 8.15
CA VAL A 32 7.87 5.48 7.09
C VAL A 32 7.74 6.58 6.04
N ASP A 33 8.88 7.06 5.55
CA ASP A 33 8.91 8.02 4.44
C ASP A 33 8.73 7.28 3.11
N LEU A 34 7.69 7.63 2.35
CA LEU A 34 7.43 7.07 1.03
C LEU A 34 8.60 7.30 0.05
N ASN A 35 9.34 8.41 0.20
CA ASN A 35 10.49 8.70 -0.64
C ASN A 35 11.64 7.71 -0.41
N GLU A 36 11.85 7.26 0.83
CA GLU A 36 12.86 6.24 1.13
C GLU A 36 12.49 4.88 0.53
N ILE A 37 11.22 4.50 0.60
CA ILE A 37 10.71 3.27 -0.04
C ILE A 37 10.87 3.36 -1.55
N HIS A 38 10.40 4.45 -2.15
CA HIS A 38 10.49 4.68 -3.59
C HIS A 38 11.94 4.62 -4.08
N LYS A 39 12.84 5.32 -3.38
CA LYS A 39 14.27 5.27 -3.69
C LYS A 39 14.81 3.84 -3.62
N ALA A 40 14.48 3.08 -2.59
CA ALA A 40 14.95 1.71 -2.45
C ALA A 40 14.45 0.80 -3.56
N VAL A 41 13.20 0.97 -4.00
CA VAL A 41 12.63 0.23 -5.15
C VAL A 41 13.35 0.61 -6.44
N LYS A 42 13.60 1.90 -6.67
CA LYS A 42 14.37 2.37 -7.84
C LYS A 42 15.80 1.84 -7.84
N ASP A 43 16.48 1.91 -6.70
CA ASP A 43 17.85 1.41 -6.56
C ASP A 43 17.93 -0.11 -6.80
N GLN A 44 16.90 -0.86 -6.37
CA GLN A 44 16.82 -2.30 -6.56
C GLN A 44 16.62 -2.69 -8.03
N LEU A 45 15.74 -2.00 -8.73
CA LEU A 45 15.38 -2.33 -10.11
C LEU A 45 16.37 -1.74 -11.12
N GLY A 46 17.04 -0.63 -10.79
CA GLY A 46 18.00 0.01 -11.68
C GLY A 46 17.39 0.38 -13.03
N GLU A 47 17.93 -0.17 -14.11
CA GLU A 47 17.46 0.09 -15.49
C GLU A 47 16.08 -0.52 -15.78
N ASP A 48 15.64 -1.51 -15.00
CA ASP A 48 14.31 -2.12 -15.12
C ASP A 48 13.20 -1.26 -14.48
N TYR A 49 13.54 -0.14 -13.83
CA TYR A 49 12.56 0.82 -13.37
C TYR A 49 12.22 1.83 -14.47
N THR A 50 11.15 1.58 -15.22
CA THR A 50 10.75 2.39 -16.38
C THR A 50 9.58 3.34 -16.13
N SER A 51 9.12 3.44 -14.88
CA SER A 51 8.11 4.43 -14.44
C SER A 51 8.79 5.76 -14.18
N ASP A 52 8.91 6.59 -15.19
CA ASP A 52 9.72 7.81 -15.19
C ASP A 52 8.89 9.11 -15.24
N ARG A 53 7.56 8.99 -15.28
CA ARG A 53 6.62 10.12 -15.26
C ARG A 53 5.80 10.14 -13.98
N GLU A 54 5.93 11.21 -13.22
CA GLU A 54 5.07 11.46 -12.06
C GLU A 54 3.61 11.63 -12.51
N LEU A 55 2.69 10.99 -11.77
CA LEU A 55 1.25 11.15 -11.90
C LEU A 55 0.76 12.22 -10.94
N LEU A 56 0.10 13.25 -11.46
CA LEU A 56 -0.55 14.26 -10.64
C LEU A 56 -1.80 13.68 -9.96
N ILE A 57 -2.23 14.27 -8.86
CA ILE A 57 -3.41 13.80 -8.12
C ILE A 57 -4.67 13.81 -8.99
N GLU A 58 -4.79 14.76 -9.90
CA GLU A 58 -5.90 14.90 -10.84
C GLU A 58 -5.92 13.78 -11.90
N GLU A 59 -4.77 13.14 -12.15
CA GLU A 59 -4.65 11.97 -13.02
C GLU A 59 -4.85 10.68 -12.21
N LEU A 60 -4.28 10.62 -11.00
CA LEU A 60 -4.31 9.45 -10.14
C LEU A 60 -5.73 9.11 -9.68
N GLU A 61 -6.49 10.10 -9.20
CA GLU A 61 -7.84 9.90 -8.68
C GLU A 61 -8.78 9.20 -9.69
N PRO A 62 -8.96 9.66 -10.93
CA PRO A 62 -9.80 8.96 -11.91
C PRO A 62 -9.23 7.63 -12.37
N MET A 63 -7.89 7.47 -12.35
CA MET A 63 -7.23 6.24 -12.80
C MET A 63 -7.47 5.09 -11.82
N VAL A 64 -7.33 5.34 -10.52
CA VAL A 64 -7.40 4.27 -9.50
C VAL A 64 -8.69 4.29 -8.68
N GLY A 65 -9.57 5.28 -8.87
CA GLY A 65 -10.83 5.38 -8.13
C GLY A 65 -10.67 5.65 -6.64
N VAL A 66 -9.56 6.27 -6.24
CA VAL A 66 -9.28 6.69 -4.85
C VAL A 66 -9.59 8.17 -4.72
N ASP A 67 -10.48 8.55 -3.79
CA ASP A 67 -10.78 9.96 -3.51
C ASP A 67 -9.54 10.65 -2.94
N LYS A 68 -9.12 11.76 -3.55
CA LYS A 68 -7.98 12.56 -3.06
C LYS A 68 -8.16 13.05 -1.62
N SER A 69 -9.40 13.19 -1.16
CA SER A 69 -9.68 13.56 0.24
C SER A 69 -9.26 12.47 1.23
N ASP A 70 -9.10 11.23 0.81
CA ASP A 70 -8.67 10.09 1.61
C ASP A 70 -7.14 9.93 1.68
N ILE A 71 -6.42 10.69 0.86
CA ILE A 71 -4.96 10.65 0.74
C ILE A 71 -4.31 11.68 1.66
N GLU A 72 -3.35 11.27 2.49
CA GLU A 72 -2.49 12.17 3.27
C GLU A 72 -1.27 12.59 2.44
N THR A 73 -0.57 11.65 1.86
CA THR A 73 0.54 11.86 0.92
C THR A 73 0.66 10.68 -0.04
N TYR A 74 1.29 10.89 -1.19
CA TYR A 74 1.47 9.85 -2.19
C TYR A 74 2.73 10.08 -3.02
N ILE A 75 3.19 9.00 -3.64
CA ILE A 75 4.11 8.98 -4.78
C ILE A 75 3.47 8.07 -5.83
N ALA A 76 3.35 8.54 -7.06
CA ALA A 76 2.81 7.75 -8.15
C ALA A 76 3.57 8.06 -9.43
N GLU A 77 4.08 7.01 -10.07
CA GLU A 77 4.83 7.10 -11.32
C GLU A 77 4.34 6.03 -12.30
N ALA A 78 4.34 6.39 -13.58
CA ALA A 78 4.00 5.53 -14.71
C ALA A 78 4.97 5.81 -15.87
N PRO A 79 5.03 4.95 -16.91
CA PRO A 79 5.90 5.20 -18.05
C PRO A 79 5.41 6.38 -18.89
N MET A 80 6.34 7.10 -19.50
CA MET A 80 6.02 8.17 -20.45
C MET A 80 5.38 7.66 -21.74
N ILE A 81 5.69 6.44 -22.12
CA ILE A 81 5.22 5.82 -23.38
C ILE A 81 4.05 4.87 -23.10
N SER A 82 3.01 4.97 -23.92
CA SER A 82 1.75 4.23 -23.75
C SER A 82 1.86 2.70 -23.97
N VAL A 83 2.98 2.22 -24.47
CA VAL A 83 3.25 0.77 -24.64
C VAL A 83 3.69 0.13 -23.30
N GLY A 84 4.36 0.90 -22.44
CA GLY A 84 4.79 0.42 -21.13
C GLY A 84 3.62 0.39 -20.15
N VAL A 85 3.70 -0.52 -19.19
CA VAL A 85 2.69 -0.66 -18.12
C VAL A 85 3.26 -0.49 -16.72
N ASP A 86 4.59 -0.35 -16.62
CA ASP A 86 5.25 -0.22 -15.31
C ASP A 86 4.62 0.90 -14.49
N THR A 87 4.16 0.57 -13.30
CA THR A 87 3.45 1.52 -12.45
C THR A 87 3.86 1.30 -11.01
N PHE A 88 4.25 2.39 -10.36
CA PHE A 88 4.47 2.47 -8.92
C PHE A 88 3.50 3.46 -8.31
N ILE A 89 2.67 3.02 -7.39
CA ILE A 89 1.80 3.88 -6.60
C ILE A 89 2.02 3.55 -5.13
N ALA A 90 2.35 4.54 -4.33
CA ALA A 90 2.49 4.47 -2.89
C ALA A 90 1.62 5.56 -2.27
N ILE A 91 0.65 5.19 -1.46
CA ILE A 91 -0.28 6.11 -0.82
C ILE A 91 -0.20 5.92 0.69
N LYS A 92 -0.01 7.00 1.43
CA LYS A 92 -0.35 7.05 2.85
C LYS A 92 -1.75 7.60 2.96
N ALA A 93 -2.67 6.76 3.38
CA ALA A 93 -4.06 7.13 3.61
C ALA A 93 -4.21 7.98 4.87
N LYS A 94 -5.21 8.83 4.93
CA LYS A 94 -5.64 9.48 6.17
C LYS A 94 -6.18 8.44 7.15
N GLU A 95 -6.20 8.78 8.43
CA GLU A 95 -6.71 7.91 9.49
C GLU A 95 -8.10 7.36 9.14
N GLY A 96 -8.23 6.02 9.21
CA GLY A 96 -9.47 5.31 8.92
C GLY A 96 -9.85 5.21 7.43
N LYS A 97 -8.95 5.62 6.51
CA LYS A 97 -9.21 5.64 5.07
C LYS A 97 -8.47 4.57 4.26
N ALA A 98 -7.59 3.83 4.91
CA ALA A 98 -6.77 2.81 4.25
C ALA A 98 -7.59 1.72 3.54
N ASP A 99 -8.74 1.33 4.08
CA ASP A 99 -9.63 0.34 3.44
C ASP A 99 -10.19 0.85 2.11
N ALA A 100 -10.58 2.13 2.04
CA ALA A 100 -11.09 2.75 0.82
C ALA A 100 -9.99 2.88 -0.25
N VAL A 101 -8.77 3.29 0.18
CA VAL A 101 -7.60 3.38 -0.70
C VAL A 101 -7.23 2.00 -1.25
N GLU A 102 -7.16 0.99 -0.40
CA GLU A 102 -6.85 -0.38 -0.82
C GLU A 102 -7.90 -0.90 -1.81
N GLN A 103 -9.19 -0.70 -1.53
CA GLN A 103 -10.25 -1.12 -2.43
C GLN A 103 -10.17 -0.44 -3.80
N GLY A 104 -9.83 0.86 -3.85
CA GLY A 104 -9.62 1.58 -5.11
C GLY A 104 -8.49 0.96 -5.93
N LEU A 105 -7.33 0.71 -5.32
CA LEU A 105 -6.20 0.07 -5.98
C LEU A 105 -6.50 -1.38 -6.41
N GLN A 106 -7.27 -2.14 -5.63
CA GLN A 106 -7.72 -3.49 -6.01
C GLN A 106 -8.67 -3.44 -7.22
N ASN A 107 -9.58 -2.48 -7.26
CA ASN A 107 -10.48 -2.28 -8.40
C ASN A 107 -9.69 -1.90 -9.66
N HIS A 108 -8.69 -1.01 -9.52
CA HIS A 108 -7.80 -0.66 -10.63
C HIS A 108 -7.05 -1.88 -11.16
N LYS A 109 -6.46 -2.69 -10.28
CA LYS A 109 -5.83 -3.96 -10.65
C LYS A 109 -6.78 -4.85 -11.43
N LYS A 110 -7.99 -5.04 -10.92
CA LYS A 110 -9.03 -5.86 -11.57
C LYS A 110 -9.37 -5.34 -12.96
N PHE A 111 -9.57 -4.03 -13.10
CA PHE A 111 -9.82 -3.38 -14.39
C PHE A 111 -8.68 -3.67 -15.40
N LEU A 112 -7.42 -3.55 -14.97
CA LEU A 112 -6.26 -3.84 -15.83
C LEU A 112 -6.24 -5.30 -16.31
N MET A 113 -6.64 -6.24 -15.46
CA MET A 113 -6.61 -7.67 -15.76
C MET A 113 -7.79 -8.14 -16.61
N GLU A 114 -8.97 -7.56 -16.41
CA GLU A 114 -10.24 -8.10 -16.95
C GLU A 114 -10.87 -7.25 -18.05
N GLU A 115 -10.66 -5.93 -18.02
CA GLU A 115 -11.39 -4.99 -18.87
C GLU A 115 -10.49 -4.19 -19.82
N SER A 116 -9.23 -3.99 -19.45
CA SER A 116 -8.27 -3.22 -20.24
C SER A 116 -7.60 -4.08 -21.31
N MET A 117 -7.55 -3.59 -22.54
CA MET A 117 -6.77 -4.25 -23.59
C MET A 117 -5.29 -4.05 -23.36
N GLN A 118 -4.56 -5.16 -23.20
CA GLN A 118 -3.12 -5.17 -23.01
C GLN A 118 -2.37 -5.68 -24.22
N TYR A 119 -1.19 -5.12 -24.46
CA TYR A 119 -0.27 -5.75 -25.41
C TYR A 119 0.17 -7.12 -24.87
N PRO A 120 0.35 -8.14 -25.75
CA PRO A 120 0.72 -9.50 -25.31
C PRO A 120 1.92 -9.54 -24.35
N MET A 121 2.93 -8.69 -24.61
CA MET A 121 4.13 -8.59 -23.77
C MET A 121 3.86 -8.11 -22.34
N ASN A 122 2.75 -7.40 -22.11
CA ASN A 122 2.40 -6.83 -20.80
C ASN A 122 1.52 -7.76 -19.94
N ILE A 123 0.89 -8.77 -20.55
CA ILE A 123 -0.11 -9.62 -19.88
C ILE A 123 0.47 -10.26 -18.60
N ALA A 124 1.68 -10.81 -18.70
CA ALA A 124 2.33 -11.46 -17.57
C ALA A 124 2.57 -10.46 -16.41
N LYS A 125 3.06 -9.26 -16.73
CA LYS A 125 3.34 -8.20 -15.74
C LYS A 125 2.07 -7.67 -15.10
N VAL A 126 1.01 -7.43 -15.88
CA VAL A 126 -0.31 -7.03 -15.38
C VAL A 126 -0.86 -8.07 -14.41
N ASN A 127 -0.80 -9.36 -14.78
CA ASN A 127 -1.27 -10.45 -13.93
C ASN A 127 -0.41 -10.64 -12.66
N ALA A 128 0.87 -10.29 -12.71
CA ALA A 128 1.77 -10.34 -11.56
C ALA A 128 1.66 -9.13 -10.64
N SER A 129 0.95 -8.06 -11.05
CA SER A 129 0.81 -6.83 -10.25
C SER A 129 0.24 -7.12 -8.86
N LYS A 130 0.62 -6.29 -7.87
CA LYS A 130 0.18 -6.48 -6.47
C LYS A 130 -0.33 -5.19 -5.85
N VAL A 131 -1.31 -5.34 -4.97
CA VAL A 131 -1.66 -4.36 -3.94
C VAL A 131 -1.09 -4.86 -2.62
N ILE A 132 -0.32 -4.01 -1.92
CA ILE A 132 0.38 -4.33 -0.67
C ILE A 132 -0.06 -3.31 0.37
N ARG A 133 -0.41 -3.77 1.59
CA ARG A 133 -0.84 -2.88 2.67
C ARG A 133 -0.05 -3.07 3.94
N HIS A 134 0.34 -1.95 4.57
CA HIS A 134 0.93 -1.88 5.90
C HIS A 134 0.28 -0.75 6.70
N GLY A 135 -0.74 -1.07 7.51
CA GLY A 135 -1.49 -0.06 8.25
C GLY A 135 -2.17 0.94 7.33
N ASP A 136 -1.77 2.21 7.40
CA ASP A 136 -2.29 3.28 6.55
C ASP A 136 -1.53 3.45 5.22
N TYR A 137 -0.49 2.65 4.99
CA TYR A 137 0.28 2.66 3.75
C TYR A 137 -0.24 1.60 2.80
N VAL A 138 -0.60 2.01 1.58
CA VAL A 138 -1.10 1.12 0.53
C VAL A 138 -0.31 1.37 -0.75
N PHE A 139 0.14 0.28 -1.36
CA PHE A 139 0.96 0.31 -2.57
C PHE A 139 0.27 -0.48 -3.68
N PHE A 140 0.39 0.01 -4.91
CA PHE A 140 0.18 -0.77 -6.12
C PHE A 140 1.50 -0.84 -6.87
N VAL A 141 1.94 -2.05 -7.17
CA VAL A 141 3.19 -2.30 -7.89
C VAL A 141 2.95 -3.19 -9.09
N MET A 142 3.41 -2.72 -10.24
CA MET A 142 3.44 -3.43 -11.51
C MET A 142 4.79 -3.10 -12.14
N LEU A 143 5.85 -3.74 -11.65
CA LEU A 143 7.25 -3.37 -11.87
C LEU A 143 8.12 -4.60 -12.05
N GLY A 144 9.31 -4.40 -12.58
CA GLY A 144 10.34 -5.41 -12.73
C GLY A 144 10.72 -5.65 -14.20
N ALA A 145 11.74 -6.45 -14.41
CA ALA A 145 12.20 -6.81 -15.77
C ALA A 145 11.12 -7.49 -16.61
N TYR A 146 11.25 -7.41 -17.91
CA TYR A 146 10.50 -8.24 -18.86
C TYR A 146 11.27 -9.53 -19.12
N ASP A 147 10.53 -10.64 -19.29
CA ASP A 147 11.11 -11.89 -19.77
C ASP A 147 11.35 -11.77 -21.29
N ASP A 148 12.60 -11.64 -21.67
CA ASP A 148 13.04 -11.45 -23.06
C ASP A 148 13.36 -12.78 -23.79
N ARG A 149 13.09 -13.93 -23.15
CA ARG A 149 13.29 -15.24 -23.79
C ARG A 149 12.28 -15.47 -24.90
N ASP A 150 12.75 -15.76 -26.10
CA ASP A 150 11.89 -15.95 -27.27
C ASP A 150 10.99 -17.19 -27.16
N ASP A 151 11.47 -18.24 -26.49
CA ASP A 151 10.83 -19.54 -26.35
C ASP A 151 10.04 -19.75 -25.05
N ALA A 152 9.97 -18.73 -24.18
CA ALA A 152 9.24 -18.83 -22.92
C ALA A 152 7.72 -18.95 -23.17
N THR A 153 7.10 -19.88 -22.47
CA THR A 153 5.65 -20.04 -22.45
C THR A 153 4.98 -18.90 -21.66
N GLU A 154 3.67 -18.75 -21.80
CA GLU A 154 2.91 -17.76 -21.02
C GLU A 154 3.02 -18.01 -19.51
N GLU A 155 3.03 -19.28 -19.09
CA GLU A 155 3.19 -19.69 -17.68
C GLU A 155 4.56 -19.28 -17.14
N GLU A 156 5.62 -19.57 -17.87
CA GLU A 156 7.00 -19.19 -17.49
C GLU A 156 7.18 -17.68 -17.43
N ARG A 157 6.58 -16.92 -18.35
CA ARG A 157 6.57 -15.46 -18.31
C ARG A 157 5.83 -14.92 -17.08
N LEU A 158 4.72 -15.54 -16.72
CA LEU A 158 3.97 -15.16 -15.51
C LEU A 158 4.79 -15.46 -14.25
N GLU A 159 5.41 -16.65 -14.15
CA GLU A 159 6.27 -17.00 -13.02
C GLU A 159 7.45 -16.02 -12.89
N PHE A 160 8.08 -15.66 -14.02
CA PHE A 160 9.14 -14.65 -14.04
C PHE A 160 8.64 -13.31 -13.51
N ALA A 161 7.52 -12.79 -14.05
CA ALA A 161 6.95 -11.51 -13.63
C ALA A 161 6.54 -11.52 -12.15
N GLN A 162 6.03 -12.64 -11.64
CA GLN A 162 5.70 -12.81 -10.22
C GLN A 162 6.95 -12.78 -9.34
N ALA A 163 8.05 -13.37 -9.79
CA ALA A 163 9.32 -13.34 -9.06
C ALA A 163 9.89 -11.91 -9.02
N GLU A 164 9.79 -11.15 -10.10
CA GLU A 164 10.20 -9.74 -10.15
C GLU A 164 9.36 -8.87 -9.20
N THR A 165 8.03 -8.97 -9.28
CA THR A 165 7.12 -8.24 -8.38
C THR A 165 7.35 -8.60 -6.92
N LYS A 166 7.69 -9.86 -6.63
CA LYS A 166 8.00 -10.31 -5.27
C LYS A 166 9.25 -9.64 -4.70
N LYS A 167 10.28 -9.39 -5.51
CA LYS A 167 11.45 -8.63 -5.06
C LYS A 167 11.05 -7.23 -4.58
N VAL A 168 10.21 -6.54 -5.36
CA VAL A 168 9.67 -5.21 -4.99
C VAL A 168 8.87 -5.27 -3.70
N GLU A 169 7.98 -6.26 -3.57
CA GLU A 169 7.21 -6.50 -2.34
C GLU A 169 8.12 -6.71 -1.13
N GLU A 170 9.17 -7.52 -1.25
CA GLU A 170 10.12 -7.79 -0.17
C GLU A 170 10.88 -6.52 0.25
N THR A 171 11.24 -5.65 -0.70
CA THR A 171 11.85 -4.35 -0.43
C THR A 171 10.90 -3.46 0.37
N ILE A 172 9.64 -3.31 -0.08
CA ILE A 172 8.62 -2.53 0.64
C ILE A 172 8.41 -3.10 2.05
N ASN A 173 8.20 -4.43 2.17
CA ASN A 173 7.98 -5.10 3.45
C ASN A 173 9.14 -4.90 4.43
N GLY A 174 10.35 -4.69 3.94
CA GLY A 174 11.55 -4.42 4.74
C GLY A 174 11.43 -3.16 5.60
N PHE A 175 10.68 -2.16 5.16
CA PHE A 175 10.49 -0.90 5.88
C PHE A 175 9.51 -1.00 7.04
N PHE A 176 8.68 -2.04 7.09
CA PHE A 176 7.61 -2.22 8.08
C PHE A 176 7.88 -3.32 9.12
N LYS A 177 9.09 -3.89 9.11
CA LYS A 177 9.57 -4.88 10.10
C LYS A 177 10.09 -4.24 11.37
#